data_ba9bce95c10ef11c9b20530c278f4044
#
_entry.id   ba9bce95c10ef11c9b20530c278f4044
#
_cell.length_a   1.000
_cell.length_b   1.000
_cell.length_c   1.000
_cell.angle_alpha   90.00
_cell.angle_beta   90.00
_cell.angle_gamma   90.00
#
_symmetry.space_group_name_H-M   'P 1'
#
loop_
_entity.id
_entity.type
_entity.pdbx_description
1 polymer ?
#
loop_
_entity_poly.entity_id
_entity_poly.type
_entity_poly.pdbx_seq_one_letter_code
_entity_poly.pdbx_strand_id
1 'polypeptide(L)'
;MSKFSIKSFLILSLILSFLNLAASENLPCITSIDDIKVGKKLALHNVKYFLDGEKASFINLDKTQIMTLDFCCGGNGEIQRINVKFYDKNLTKDYINFIKLKEFTTNFGIKLGDKQEQILKKLGKPNDQQEQKGATTATYITKQSKSRLLQEFDMPLYYEKFIFYGDVLKEYEFGFEYPWFI
;
A
#
# COMPACT_ATOMS: atom_id res chain seq x y z
N MET A 1 56.41 16.95 5.30
CA MET A 1 55.36 17.18 4.25
C MET A 1 55.06 15.85 3.59
N SER A 2 54.00 15.17 3.97
CA SER A 2 53.65 13.86 3.44
C SER A 2 52.88 14.03 2.12
N LYS A 3 53.38 13.38 1.06
CA LYS A 3 52.76 13.32 -0.26
C LYS A 3 51.54 12.40 -0.16
N PHE A 4 50.36 12.94 0.10
CA PHE A 4 49.08 12.19 -0.10
C PHE A 4 48.97 11.89 -1.58
N SER A 5 48.95 10.59 -1.91
CA SER A 5 48.93 10.11 -3.28
C SER A 5 47.55 10.34 -3.90
N ILE A 6 47.53 11.04 -5.03
CA ILE A 6 46.32 11.28 -5.87
C ILE A 6 45.56 10.00 -6.21
N LYS A 7 46.24 8.84 -6.20
CA LYS A 7 45.64 7.52 -6.42
C LYS A 7 44.61 7.12 -5.33
N SER A 8 44.86 7.51 -4.05
CA SER A 8 43.93 7.21 -2.95
C SER A 8 42.63 8.00 -3.03
N PHE A 9 42.65 9.19 -3.59
CA PHE A 9 41.47 10.04 -3.74
C PHE A 9 40.56 9.54 -4.87
N LEU A 10 41.11 9.00 -5.96
CA LEU A 10 40.35 8.42 -7.07
C LEU A 10 39.63 7.12 -6.67
N ILE A 11 40.24 6.28 -5.85
CA ILE A 11 39.60 5.03 -5.38
C ILE A 11 38.47 5.34 -4.41
N LEU A 12 38.63 6.36 -3.53
CA LEU A 12 37.58 6.74 -2.59
C LEU A 12 36.34 7.34 -3.30
N SER A 13 36.55 8.13 -4.37
CA SER A 13 35.46 8.69 -5.19
C SER A 13 34.72 7.62 -5.98
N LEU A 14 35.39 6.57 -6.43
CA LEU A 14 34.76 5.43 -7.14
C LEU A 14 33.93 4.60 -6.18
N ILE A 15 34.37 4.36 -4.95
CA ILE A 15 33.60 3.62 -3.94
C ILE A 15 32.34 4.39 -3.52
N LEU A 16 32.40 5.72 -3.37
CA LEU A 16 31.23 6.54 -3.06
C LEU A 16 30.20 6.56 -4.20
N SER A 17 30.63 6.47 -5.47
CA SER A 17 29.69 6.40 -6.60
C SER A 17 28.98 5.04 -6.70
N PHE A 18 29.61 3.95 -6.29
CA PHE A 18 28.95 2.62 -6.20
C PHE A 18 27.97 2.51 -5.03
N LEU A 19 28.21 3.22 -3.92
CA LEU A 19 27.27 3.24 -2.78
C LEU A 19 25.96 4.00 -3.09
N ASN A 20 25.97 4.94 -4.02
CA ASN A 20 24.76 5.66 -4.45
C ASN A 20 23.94 4.91 -5.51
N LEU A 21 24.46 3.86 -6.15
CA LEU A 21 23.71 3.07 -7.14
C LEU A 21 22.85 1.96 -6.52
N ALA A 22 23.11 1.57 -5.27
CA ALA A 22 22.39 0.50 -4.59
C ALA A 22 21.11 0.96 -3.85
N ALA A 23 20.83 2.27 -3.81
CA ALA A 23 19.73 2.83 -3.01
C ALA A 23 18.39 3.01 -3.77
N SER A 24 18.25 2.49 -5.01
CA SER A 24 17.05 2.72 -5.81
C SER A 24 16.15 1.49 -6.03
N GLU A 25 16.44 0.35 -5.41
CA GLU A 25 15.84 -0.92 -5.88
C GLU A 25 14.66 -1.46 -5.10
N ASN A 26 14.30 -0.93 -3.96
CA ASN A 26 13.10 -1.36 -3.25
C ASN A 26 12.32 -0.16 -2.75
N LEU A 27 11.42 0.37 -3.59
CA LEU A 27 10.36 1.23 -3.08
C LEU A 27 9.59 0.42 -2.03
N PRO A 28 9.33 0.98 -0.85
CA PRO A 28 8.55 0.30 0.17
C PRO A 28 7.19 -0.04 -0.40
N CYS A 29 6.86 -1.31 -0.42
CA CYS A 29 5.58 -1.82 -0.89
C CYS A 29 4.74 -2.18 0.33
N ILE A 30 3.66 -1.46 0.55
CA ILE A 30 2.68 -1.80 1.57
C ILE A 30 1.92 -3.03 1.08
N THR A 31 2.05 -4.14 1.78
CA THR A 31 1.49 -5.42 1.34
C THR A 31 0.47 -6.02 2.28
N SER A 32 0.33 -5.47 3.49
CA SER A 32 -0.55 -6.06 4.50
C SER A 32 -1.10 -5.07 5.51
N ILE A 33 -2.19 -5.50 6.14
CA ILE A 33 -2.75 -4.97 7.36
C ILE A 33 -2.81 -6.14 8.32
N ASP A 34 -2.02 -6.09 9.40
CA ASP A 34 -1.86 -7.22 10.31
C ASP A 34 -1.52 -8.51 9.53
N ASP A 35 -2.22 -9.60 9.73
CA ASP A 35 -2.05 -10.87 9.03
C ASP A 35 -2.75 -10.95 7.67
N ILE A 36 -3.52 -9.93 7.29
CA ILE A 36 -4.24 -9.85 6.01
C ILE A 36 -3.31 -9.30 4.95
N LYS A 37 -2.96 -10.14 3.94
CA LYS A 37 -1.93 -9.82 2.94
C LYS A 37 -2.45 -9.92 1.52
N VAL A 38 -2.08 -8.97 0.68
CA VAL A 38 -2.29 -9.03 -0.78
C VAL A 38 -1.57 -10.26 -1.35
N GLY A 39 -2.22 -10.97 -2.28
CA GLY A 39 -1.72 -12.21 -2.87
C GLY A 39 -1.90 -13.45 -1.99
N LYS A 40 -2.50 -13.35 -0.80
CA LYS A 40 -2.77 -14.49 0.08
C LYS A 40 -4.26 -14.70 0.24
N LYS A 41 -4.64 -15.95 0.53
CA LYS A 41 -6.03 -16.29 0.87
C LYS A 41 -6.38 -15.74 2.23
N LEU A 42 -7.62 -15.30 2.37
CA LEU A 42 -8.14 -14.87 3.65
C LEU A 42 -8.31 -16.08 4.57
N ALA A 43 -7.58 -16.09 5.70
CA ALA A 43 -7.60 -17.18 6.67
C ALA A 43 -8.71 -17.06 7.73
N LEU A 44 -9.77 -16.27 7.45
CA LEU A 44 -10.89 -16.09 8.36
C LEU A 44 -12.04 -17.05 8.03
N HIS A 45 -12.69 -17.59 9.08
CA HIS A 45 -13.86 -18.45 8.93
C HIS A 45 -15.15 -17.64 8.94
N ASN A 46 -16.21 -18.15 8.26
CA ASN A 46 -17.56 -17.57 8.24
C ASN A 46 -17.61 -16.12 7.72
N VAL A 47 -16.79 -15.80 6.72
CA VAL A 47 -16.78 -14.48 6.08
C VAL A 47 -18.02 -14.33 5.19
N LYS A 48 -18.70 -13.19 5.28
CA LYS A 48 -19.75 -12.77 4.38
C LYS A 48 -19.14 -12.02 3.21
N TYR A 49 -19.41 -12.49 2.00
CA TYR A 49 -18.91 -11.90 0.76
C TYR A 49 -20.00 -11.13 0.03
N PHE A 50 -19.59 -10.12 -0.73
CA PHE A 50 -20.42 -9.43 -1.71
C PHE A 50 -20.13 -9.94 -3.12
N LEU A 51 -21.04 -9.62 -4.05
CA LEU A 51 -20.82 -9.80 -5.48
C LEU A 51 -20.20 -11.17 -5.82
N ASP A 52 -20.94 -12.23 -5.51
CA ASP A 52 -20.56 -13.62 -5.83
C ASP A 52 -19.16 -14.04 -5.32
N GLY A 53 -18.72 -13.47 -4.21
CA GLY A 53 -17.45 -13.79 -3.58
C GLY A 53 -16.30 -12.88 -3.97
N GLU A 54 -16.52 -11.84 -4.75
CA GLU A 54 -15.46 -10.94 -5.21
C GLU A 54 -15.03 -9.90 -4.17
N LYS A 55 -15.86 -9.64 -3.15
CA LYS A 55 -15.56 -8.64 -2.10
C LYS A 55 -15.96 -9.11 -0.72
N ALA A 56 -15.22 -8.65 0.31
CA ALA A 56 -15.62 -8.77 1.70
C ALA A 56 -15.27 -7.49 2.46
N SER A 57 -16.17 -7.02 3.31
CA SER A 57 -15.94 -5.85 4.15
C SER A 57 -15.89 -6.20 5.62
N PHE A 58 -14.98 -5.54 6.33
CA PHE A 58 -14.70 -5.75 7.75
C PHE A 58 -14.75 -4.41 8.49
N ILE A 59 -15.46 -4.38 9.59
CA ILE A 59 -15.46 -3.26 10.53
C ILE A 59 -14.50 -3.59 11.69
N ASN A 60 -13.71 -2.62 12.12
CA ASN A 60 -12.86 -2.72 13.28
C ASN A 60 -13.67 -2.76 14.60
N LEU A 61 -13.00 -3.10 15.70
CA LEU A 61 -13.63 -3.29 17.02
C LEU A 61 -14.44 -2.06 17.47
N ASP A 62 -13.90 -0.85 17.23
CA ASP A 62 -14.51 0.41 17.67
C ASP A 62 -15.56 0.96 16.68
N LYS A 63 -15.81 0.25 15.59
CA LYS A 63 -16.76 0.65 14.51
C LYS A 63 -16.48 2.04 13.93
N THR A 64 -15.21 2.40 13.81
CA THR A 64 -14.74 3.69 13.28
C THR A 64 -14.14 3.57 11.89
N GLN A 65 -13.73 2.36 11.50
CA GLN A 65 -13.03 2.10 10.26
C GLN A 65 -13.65 0.89 9.55
N ILE A 66 -13.66 0.93 8.22
CA ILE A 66 -14.05 -0.19 7.37
C ILE A 66 -12.90 -0.53 6.44
N MET A 67 -12.59 -1.82 6.35
CA MET A 67 -11.66 -2.40 5.39
C MET A 67 -12.44 -3.23 4.39
N THR A 68 -12.24 -3.00 3.10
CA THR A 68 -12.81 -3.80 2.03
C THR A 68 -11.68 -4.55 1.31
N LEU A 69 -11.86 -5.84 1.15
CA LEU A 69 -10.98 -6.72 0.40
C LEU A 69 -11.62 -7.02 -0.94
N ASP A 70 -10.89 -6.85 -2.04
CA ASP A 70 -11.26 -7.34 -3.36
C ASP A 70 -10.48 -8.62 -3.63
N PHE A 71 -11.18 -9.64 -4.15
CA PHE A 71 -10.60 -10.94 -4.49
C PHE A 71 -10.56 -11.09 -6.01
N CYS A 72 -9.52 -11.78 -6.52
CA CYS A 72 -9.39 -11.97 -7.95
C CYS A 72 -10.35 -12.99 -8.56
N CYS A 73 -10.57 -12.64 -9.81
CA CYS A 73 -11.04 -13.38 -10.96
C CYS A 73 -10.90 -14.90 -10.82
N GLY A 74 -12.00 -15.61 -10.67
CA GLY A 74 -12.02 -17.05 -10.82
C GLY A 74 -11.83 -17.88 -9.57
N GLY A 75 -12.01 -17.31 -8.37
CA GLY A 75 -12.35 -18.13 -7.21
C GLY A 75 -11.20 -18.72 -6.41
N ASN A 76 -9.95 -18.27 -6.61
CA ASN A 76 -8.86 -18.70 -5.74
C ASN A 76 -8.90 -18.10 -4.34
N GLY A 77 -9.75 -17.07 -4.13
CA GLY A 77 -9.90 -16.39 -2.83
C GLY A 77 -8.66 -15.62 -2.38
N GLU A 78 -7.77 -15.30 -3.32
CA GLU A 78 -6.58 -14.48 -3.03
C GLU A 78 -6.95 -13.01 -3.03
N ILE A 79 -6.47 -12.28 -2.03
CA ILE A 79 -6.69 -10.85 -1.87
C ILE A 79 -5.89 -10.10 -2.92
N GLN A 80 -6.58 -9.36 -3.78
CA GLN A 80 -5.93 -8.51 -4.78
C GLN A 80 -5.71 -7.09 -4.32
N ARG A 81 -6.67 -6.57 -3.58
CA ARG A 81 -6.71 -5.18 -3.16
C ARG A 81 -7.26 -5.06 -1.76
N ILE A 82 -6.72 -4.13 -1.02
CA ILE A 82 -7.18 -3.75 0.32
C ILE A 82 -7.46 -2.25 0.30
N ASN A 83 -8.70 -1.86 0.61
CA ASN A 83 -9.11 -0.48 0.79
C ASN A 83 -9.52 -0.25 2.25
N VAL A 84 -9.10 0.86 2.85
CA VAL A 84 -9.47 1.25 4.21
C VAL A 84 -9.91 2.70 4.23
N LYS A 85 -11.06 2.94 4.87
CA LYS A 85 -11.59 4.29 5.10
C LYS A 85 -12.33 4.39 6.42
N PHE A 86 -12.66 5.60 6.84
CA PHE A 86 -13.55 5.80 7.96
C PHE A 86 -14.92 5.18 7.68
N TYR A 87 -15.47 4.52 8.70
CA TYR A 87 -16.78 3.90 8.57
C TYR A 87 -17.90 4.93 8.66
N ASP A 88 -18.77 4.93 7.65
CA ASP A 88 -20.01 5.67 7.66
C ASP A 88 -21.19 4.68 7.69
N LYS A 89 -21.89 4.62 8.81
CA LYS A 89 -23.04 3.75 9.01
C LYS A 89 -24.19 3.99 8.04
N ASN A 90 -24.25 5.16 7.42
CA ASN A 90 -25.30 5.52 6.46
C ASN A 90 -25.03 4.95 5.06
N LEU A 91 -23.78 4.64 4.75
CA LEU A 91 -23.35 4.16 3.43
C LEU A 91 -23.27 2.64 3.33
N THR A 92 -23.28 1.94 4.45
CA THR A 92 -23.09 0.48 4.47
C THR A 92 -24.40 -0.22 4.75
N LYS A 93 -24.88 -0.91 3.75
CA LYS A 93 -26.01 -1.86 3.85
C LYS A 93 -25.42 -3.26 3.74
N ASP A 94 -25.88 -4.17 4.60
CA ASP A 94 -25.72 -5.62 4.55
C ASP A 94 -24.30 -6.19 4.20
N TYR A 95 -23.97 -7.33 4.78
CA TYR A 95 -22.73 -8.09 4.55
C TYR A 95 -21.44 -7.51 5.16
N ILE A 96 -21.52 -6.88 6.35
CA ILE A 96 -20.33 -6.47 7.09
C ILE A 96 -19.90 -7.57 8.05
N ASN A 97 -18.61 -7.88 8.01
CA ASN A 97 -17.95 -8.75 8.97
C ASN A 97 -17.34 -7.91 10.10
N PHE A 98 -17.20 -8.51 11.28
CA PHE A 98 -16.50 -7.88 12.40
C PHE A 98 -15.14 -8.52 12.57
N ILE A 99 -14.13 -7.71 12.78
CA ILE A 99 -12.77 -8.17 13.07
C ILE A 99 -12.28 -7.57 14.39
N LYS A 100 -11.53 -8.37 15.17
CA LYS A 100 -11.02 -7.95 16.48
C LYS A 100 -9.74 -7.12 16.40
N LEU A 101 -9.65 -6.27 15.38
CA LEU A 101 -8.58 -5.27 15.26
C LEU A 101 -9.12 -3.92 15.77
N LYS A 102 -8.32 -3.23 16.56
CA LYS A 102 -8.67 -1.90 17.08
C LYS A 102 -8.56 -0.83 16.01
N GLU A 103 -7.51 -0.90 15.21
CA GLU A 103 -7.23 -0.02 14.06
C GLU A 103 -6.73 -0.85 12.89
N PHE A 104 -6.97 -0.39 11.67
CA PHE A 104 -6.33 -0.96 10.49
C PHE A 104 -5.01 -0.21 10.25
N THR A 105 -3.91 -0.88 10.53
CA THR A 105 -2.56 -0.32 10.39
C THR A 105 -1.76 -1.17 9.42
N THR A 106 -1.13 -0.54 8.44
CA THR A 106 -0.30 -1.22 7.45
C THR A 106 0.99 -1.75 8.05
N ASN A 107 1.68 -2.66 7.35
CA ASN A 107 3.02 -3.14 7.72
C ASN A 107 4.09 -2.03 7.77
N PHE A 108 3.82 -0.83 7.26
CA PHE A 108 4.64 0.39 7.41
C PHE A 108 4.18 1.30 8.54
N GLY A 109 3.21 0.85 9.36
CA GLY A 109 2.66 1.65 10.44
C GLY A 109 1.92 2.89 9.95
N ILE A 110 1.29 2.84 8.77
CA ILE A 110 0.41 3.89 8.25
C ILE A 110 -1.02 3.53 8.60
N LYS A 111 -1.78 4.51 9.11
CA LYS A 111 -3.17 4.36 9.52
C LYS A 111 -4.00 5.61 9.22
N LEU A 112 -5.32 5.49 9.22
CA LEU A 112 -6.20 6.64 9.08
C LEU A 112 -5.94 7.68 10.18
N GLY A 113 -5.98 8.95 9.80
CA GLY A 113 -5.65 10.05 10.70
C GLY A 113 -4.18 10.49 10.67
N ASP A 114 -3.28 9.71 10.08
CA ASP A 114 -1.89 10.13 9.90
C ASP A 114 -1.81 11.37 9.01
N LYS A 115 -0.81 12.21 9.28
CA LYS A 115 -0.55 13.41 8.47
C LYS A 115 0.17 13.05 7.17
N GLN A 116 -0.15 13.79 6.10
CA GLN A 116 0.47 13.62 4.79
C GLN A 116 2.00 13.67 4.87
N GLU A 117 2.57 14.63 5.60
CA GLU A 117 4.02 14.75 5.79
C GLU A 117 4.65 13.48 6.39
N GLN A 118 3.99 12.84 7.35
CA GLN A 118 4.48 11.60 7.98
C GLN A 118 4.53 10.46 6.98
N ILE A 119 3.53 10.36 6.10
CA ILE A 119 3.47 9.34 5.05
C ILE A 119 4.53 9.59 3.99
N LEU A 120 4.67 10.83 3.52
CA LEU A 120 5.72 11.22 2.58
C LEU A 120 7.13 10.96 3.14
N LYS A 121 7.33 11.18 4.44
CA LYS A 121 8.61 10.85 5.10
C LYS A 121 8.91 9.35 5.11
N LYS A 122 7.89 8.50 5.24
CA LYS A 122 8.02 7.04 5.24
C LYS A 122 8.21 6.46 3.84
N LEU A 123 7.44 6.94 2.86
CA LEU A 123 7.37 6.36 1.52
C LEU A 123 8.15 7.14 0.45
N GLY A 124 8.60 8.36 0.77
CA GLY A 124 9.24 9.24 -0.19
C GLY A 124 8.24 9.99 -1.07
N LYS A 125 8.72 10.50 -2.21
CA LYS A 125 7.90 11.25 -3.17
C LYS A 125 7.00 10.30 -3.96
N PRO A 126 5.66 10.58 -4.06
CA PRO A 126 4.75 9.78 -4.88
C PRO A 126 5.07 9.92 -6.37
N ASN A 127 4.64 8.92 -7.16
CA ASN A 127 4.73 8.95 -8.62
C ASN A 127 3.76 9.97 -9.22
N ASP A 128 2.58 10.13 -8.61
CA ASP A 128 1.56 11.07 -9.00
C ASP A 128 0.90 11.70 -7.78
N GLN A 129 0.56 12.99 -7.88
CA GLN A 129 -0.17 13.71 -6.85
C GLN A 129 -1.19 14.63 -7.52
N GLN A 130 -2.45 14.47 -7.15
CA GLN A 130 -3.57 15.22 -7.72
C GLN A 130 -4.37 15.89 -6.61
N GLU A 131 -4.82 17.11 -6.87
CA GLU A 131 -5.76 17.83 -6.00
C GLU A 131 -7.10 18.00 -6.70
N GLN A 132 -8.16 17.49 -6.08
CA GLN A 132 -9.51 17.61 -6.60
C GLN A 132 -10.52 17.78 -5.47
N LYS A 133 -11.38 18.79 -5.57
CA LYS A 133 -12.49 19.04 -4.62
C LYS A 133 -12.06 19.09 -3.14
N GLY A 134 -10.88 19.65 -2.87
CA GLY A 134 -10.33 19.76 -1.51
C GLY A 134 -9.73 18.47 -0.95
N ALA A 135 -9.60 17.45 -1.78
CA ALA A 135 -8.86 16.23 -1.45
C ALA A 135 -7.54 16.20 -2.23
N THR A 136 -6.46 15.78 -1.57
CA THR A 136 -5.18 15.46 -2.20
C THR A 136 -5.06 13.93 -2.30
N THR A 137 -4.82 13.44 -3.51
CA THR A 137 -4.53 12.01 -3.76
C THR A 137 -3.06 11.85 -4.09
N ALA A 138 -2.34 11.02 -3.33
CA ALA A 138 -0.95 10.64 -3.61
C ALA A 138 -0.92 9.16 -4.04
N THR A 139 -0.28 8.87 -5.18
CA THR A 139 -0.20 7.52 -5.74
C THR A 139 1.24 7.10 -5.93
N TYR A 140 1.58 5.91 -5.44
CA TYR A 140 2.85 5.23 -5.66
C TYR A 140 2.60 4.04 -6.58
N ILE A 141 3.49 3.83 -7.55
CA ILE A 141 3.38 2.75 -8.55
C ILE A 141 4.68 1.98 -8.59
N THR A 142 4.59 0.67 -8.39
CA THR A 142 5.70 -0.27 -8.52
C THR A 142 5.46 -1.17 -9.74
N LYS A 143 6.45 -1.26 -10.63
CA LYS A 143 6.40 -2.13 -11.82
C LYS A 143 6.97 -3.51 -11.51
N GLN A 144 6.51 -4.54 -12.23
CA GLN A 144 6.94 -5.94 -12.06
C GLN A 144 8.46 -6.13 -12.05
N SER A 145 9.19 -5.43 -12.92
CA SER A 145 10.65 -5.51 -13.01
C SER A 145 11.38 -5.07 -11.74
N LYS A 146 10.70 -4.36 -10.81
CA LYS A 146 11.29 -3.82 -9.57
C LYS A 146 10.75 -4.47 -8.31
N SER A 147 9.84 -5.46 -8.40
CA SER A 147 9.20 -6.07 -7.25
C SER A 147 9.15 -7.59 -7.34
N ARG A 148 9.77 -8.26 -6.36
CA ARG A 148 9.69 -9.71 -6.23
C ARG A 148 8.24 -10.18 -6.02
N LEU A 149 7.43 -9.42 -5.29
CA LEU A 149 6.02 -9.72 -5.09
C LEU A 149 5.28 -9.78 -6.43
N LEU A 150 5.49 -8.78 -7.30
CA LEU A 150 4.84 -8.75 -8.61
C LEU A 150 5.32 -9.87 -9.53
N GLN A 151 6.59 -10.26 -9.43
CA GLN A 151 7.13 -11.40 -10.19
C GLN A 151 6.55 -12.73 -9.69
N GLU A 152 6.38 -12.90 -8.37
CA GLU A 152 5.79 -14.11 -7.76
C GLU A 152 4.35 -14.34 -8.22
N PHE A 153 3.57 -13.27 -8.36
CA PHE A 153 2.15 -13.32 -8.75
C PHE A 153 1.88 -13.03 -10.22
N ASP A 154 2.94 -12.87 -11.03
CA ASP A 154 2.87 -12.48 -12.45
C ASP A 154 1.98 -11.24 -12.71
N MET A 155 2.10 -10.25 -11.81
CA MET A 155 1.32 -9.03 -11.88
C MET A 155 2.16 -7.89 -12.46
N PRO A 156 1.62 -7.09 -13.40
CA PRO A 156 2.39 -6.04 -14.07
C PRO A 156 2.66 -4.83 -13.18
N LEU A 157 1.70 -4.48 -12.33
CA LEU A 157 1.75 -3.28 -11.52
C LEU A 157 1.23 -3.55 -10.09
N TYR A 158 1.79 -2.80 -9.16
CA TYR A 158 1.29 -2.62 -7.81
C TYR A 158 1.14 -1.14 -7.54
N TYR A 159 0.07 -0.75 -6.88
CA TYR A 159 -0.14 0.64 -6.50
C TYR A 159 -0.46 0.78 -5.02
N GLU A 160 -0.15 1.95 -4.49
CA GLU A 160 -0.51 2.42 -3.17
C GLU A 160 -1.08 3.83 -3.33
N LYS A 161 -2.31 4.04 -2.88
CA LYS A 161 -3.05 5.28 -3.05
C LYS A 161 -3.51 5.80 -1.70
N PHE A 162 -3.24 7.06 -1.43
CA PHE A 162 -3.60 7.75 -0.20
C PHE A 162 -4.43 8.98 -0.51
N ILE A 163 -5.58 9.12 0.15
CA ILE A 163 -6.49 10.26 -0.04
C ILE A 163 -6.53 11.07 1.26
N PHE A 164 -6.12 12.32 1.14
CA PHE A 164 -6.07 13.27 2.24
C PHE A 164 -7.17 14.33 2.07
N TYR A 165 -7.80 14.72 3.17
CA TYR A 165 -8.60 15.94 3.25
C TYR A 165 -7.89 16.90 4.20
N GLY A 166 -7.50 18.08 3.68
CA GLY A 166 -6.48 18.88 4.30
C GLY A 166 -5.15 18.12 4.31
N ASP A 167 -4.54 17.98 5.48
CA ASP A 167 -3.30 17.21 5.66
C ASP A 167 -3.49 15.81 6.28
N VAL A 168 -4.76 15.36 6.45
CA VAL A 168 -5.10 14.16 7.22
C VAL A 168 -5.56 13.03 6.30
N LEU A 169 -4.96 11.86 6.45
CA LEU A 169 -5.34 10.64 5.72
C LEU A 169 -6.77 10.20 6.08
N LYS A 170 -7.63 10.10 5.08
CA LYS A 170 -9.03 9.67 5.22
C LYS A 170 -9.34 8.33 4.57
N GLU A 171 -8.54 7.96 3.59
CA GLU A 171 -8.68 6.69 2.89
C GLU A 171 -7.31 6.27 2.34
N TYR A 172 -7.05 4.98 2.33
CA TYR A 172 -5.92 4.41 1.61
C TYR A 172 -6.30 3.07 0.98
N GLU A 173 -5.65 2.79 -0.14
CA GLU A 173 -5.86 1.58 -0.92
C GLU A 173 -4.53 1.10 -1.47
N PHE A 174 -4.33 -0.22 -1.50
CA PHE A 174 -3.15 -0.81 -2.12
C PHE A 174 -3.45 -2.20 -2.66
N GLY A 175 -2.74 -2.59 -3.70
CA GLY A 175 -2.92 -3.90 -4.31
C GLY A 175 -2.39 -4.01 -5.72
N PHE A 176 -2.71 -5.12 -6.36
CA PHE A 176 -2.38 -5.37 -7.75
C PHE A 176 -3.30 -4.58 -8.68
N GLU A 177 -2.76 -4.15 -9.83
CA GLU A 177 -3.54 -3.52 -10.89
C GLU A 177 -3.25 -4.19 -12.23
N TYR A 178 -4.32 -4.49 -12.94
CA TYR A 178 -4.23 -4.98 -14.31
C TYR A 178 -4.19 -3.81 -15.29
N PRO A 179 -3.40 -3.92 -16.37
CA PRO A 179 -3.22 -2.82 -17.33
C PRO A 179 -4.46 -2.50 -18.17
N TRP A 180 -5.57 -3.19 -17.96
CA TRP A 180 -6.81 -3.00 -18.74
C TRP A 180 -7.59 -1.72 -18.39
N PHE A 181 -7.13 -0.95 -17.39
CA PHE A 181 -7.78 0.26 -16.89
C PHE A 181 -6.95 1.54 -17.05
N ILE A 182 -5.92 1.51 -17.92
CA ILE A 182 -5.12 2.69 -18.25
C ILE A 182 -5.54 3.22 -19.60
#